data_8ecc1fde63d5199ee6550150ddab024a
#
_entry.id   8ecc1fde63d5199ee6550150ddab024a
#
_cell.length_a   1.000
_cell.length_b   1.000
_cell.length_c   1.000
_cell.angle_alpha   90.00
_cell.angle_beta   90.00
_cell.angle_gamma   90.00
#
_symmetry.space_group_name_H-M   'P 1'
#
loop_
_entity.id
_entity.type
_entity.pdbx_description
1 polymer ?
#
loop_
_entity_poly.entity_id
_entity_poly.type
_entity_poly.pdbx_seq_one_letter_code
_entity_poly.pdbx_strand_id
1 'polypeptide(L)'
;MCGDATLATAFVLMNFVEPDLSEIEFSTLSGKLSVKKKNELYEMDFPPYELKRVEVTEAMENAIGFKPLEAWIGRDLVCILESEDQVINAQPDLEKVKALDGLLLHITSKGKDKYDCVSRTFAPKLAVDEDPVCGSGHCHLVPLWSKKLGKKEISAYQASSRGGVLYCELSRSRVKLAGQAALYSRGELCIEI
;
A
#
# COMPACT_ATOMS: atom_id res chain seq x y z
N MET A 1 -8.28 2.35 8.00
CA MET A 1 -7.18 3.28 7.69
C MET A 1 -7.21 3.54 6.20
N CYS A 2 -7.28 4.80 5.77
CA CYS A 2 -7.40 5.23 4.37
C CYS A 2 -6.23 6.18 4.06
N GLY A 3 -5.15 5.66 3.50
CA GLY A 3 -3.92 6.42 3.26
C GLY A 3 -4.06 7.46 2.15
N ASP A 4 -4.69 7.07 1.06
CA ASP A 4 -4.91 7.90 -0.13
C ASP A 4 -5.76 9.15 0.16
N ALA A 5 -6.89 9.00 0.87
CA ALA A 5 -7.70 10.14 1.28
C ALA A 5 -6.96 11.05 2.27
N THR A 6 -6.19 10.49 3.20
CA THR A 6 -5.37 11.28 4.14
C THR A 6 -4.31 12.08 3.41
N LEU A 7 -3.60 11.47 2.46
CA LEU A 7 -2.59 12.13 1.62
C LEU A 7 -3.20 13.22 0.75
N ALA A 8 -4.33 12.93 0.09
CA ALA A 8 -5.02 13.89 -0.76
C ALA A 8 -5.53 15.11 0.04
N THR A 9 -6.08 14.88 1.23
CA THR A 9 -6.53 15.96 2.12
C THR A 9 -5.37 16.82 2.57
N ALA A 10 -4.26 16.20 3.01
CA ALA A 10 -3.06 16.93 3.40
C ALA A 10 -2.49 17.76 2.24
N PHE A 11 -2.45 17.18 1.03
CA PHE A 11 -2.02 17.90 -0.18
C PHE A 11 -2.86 19.16 -0.43
N VAL A 12 -4.20 19.05 -0.35
CA VAL A 12 -5.08 20.19 -0.56
C VAL A 12 -4.89 21.25 0.51
N LEU A 13 -4.87 20.85 1.78
CA LEU A 13 -4.67 21.78 2.89
C LEU A 13 -3.35 22.52 2.79
N MET A 14 -2.25 21.81 2.60
CA MET A 14 -0.90 22.37 2.57
C MET A 14 -0.55 23.16 1.29
N ASN A 15 -1.36 23.10 0.23
CA ASN A 15 -1.06 23.85 -1.00
C ASN A 15 -2.09 24.89 -1.35
N PHE A 16 -3.33 24.79 -0.85
CA PHE A 16 -4.42 25.65 -1.31
C PHE A 16 -5.21 26.31 -0.18
N VAL A 17 -5.11 25.82 1.05
CA VAL A 17 -5.84 26.35 2.21
C VAL A 17 -4.88 27.06 3.14
N GLU A 18 -3.84 26.38 3.59
CA GLU A 18 -2.82 26.91 4.50
C GLU A 18 -1.41 26.51 3.99
N PRO A 19 -0.87 27.23 2.99
CA PRO A 19 0.38 26.88 2.33
C PRO A 19 1.62 26.89 3.22
N ASP A 20 1.57 27.58 4.36
CA ASP A 20 2.67 27.66 5.33
C ASP A 20 2.78 26.41 6.22
N LEU A 21 1.77 25.52 6.19
CA LEU A 21 1.82 24.27 6.94
C LEU A 21 2.80 23.28 6.32
N SER A 22 3.71 22.77 7.14
CA SER A 22 4.62 21.67 6.78
C SER A 22 4.25 20.33 7.40
N GLU A 23 3.34 20.31 8.37
CA GLU A 23 2.84 19.12 9.05
C GLU A 23 1.37 19.30 9.44
N ILE A 24 0.59 18.22 9.28
CA ILE A 24 -0.82 18.15 9.71
C ILE A 24 -1.03 16.85 10.48
N GLU A 25 -1.81 16.91 11.57
CA GLU A 25 -2.26 15.76 12.34
C GLU A 25 -3.76 15.56 12.14
N PHE A 26 -4.16 14.34 11.78
CA PHE A 26 -5.55 13.93 11.64
C PHE A 26 -5.95 13.03 12.81
N SER A 27 -7.08 13.33 13.43
CA SER A 27 -7.74 12.46 14.41
C SER A 27 -8.64 11.47 13.66
N THR A 28 -8.34 10.18 13.73
CA THR A 28 -9.07 9.13 13.00
C THR A 28 -9.50 8.01 13.93
N LEU A 29 -10.40 7.14 13.46
CA LEU A 29 -10.76 5.91 14.19
C LEU A 29 -9.58 4.96 14.38
N SER A 30 -8.52 5.10 13.58
CA SER A 30 -7.26 4.35 13.70
C SER A 30 -6.22 5.05 14.59
N GLY A 31 -6.61 6.11 15.29
CA GLY A 31 -5.73 6.96 16.07
C GLY A 31 -5.25 8.18 15.30
N LYS A 32 -4.22 8.83 15.83
CA LYS A 32 -3.60 10.00 15.21
C LYS A 32 -2.74 9.57 14.03
N LEU A 33 -2.93 10.25 12.90
CA LEU A 33 -2.12 10.12 11.69
C LEU A 33 -1.50 11.46 11.38
N SER A 34 -0.19 11.52 11.26
CA SER A 34 0.51 12.74 10.84
C SER A 34 0.93 12.65 9.37
N VAL A 35 0.88 13.78 8.69
CA VAL A 35 1.41 13.96 7.34
C VAL A 35 2.38 15.12 7.36
N LYS A 36 3.60 14.88 6.86
CA LYS A 36 4.65 15.89 6.72
C LYS A 36 4.96 16.14 5.25
N LYS A 37 5.00 17.40 4.87
CA LYS A 37 5.48 17.80 3.55
C LYS A 37 7.00 17.80 3.53
N LYS A 38 7.61 17.01 2.65
CA LYS A 38 9.05 16.89 2.43
C LYS A 38 9.36 17.15 0.96
N ASN A 39 9.64 18.39 0.59
CA ASN A 39 9.76 18.82 -0.81
C ASN A 39 8.48 18.49 -1.59
N GLU A 40 8.57 17.67 -2.62
CA GLU A 40 7.45 17.23 -3.45
C GLU A 40 6.71 15.99 -2.90
N LEU A 41 7.14 15.46 -1.75
CA LEU A 41 6.56 14.27 -1.15
C LEU A 41 5.75 14.61 0.10
N TYR A 42 4.71 13.81 0.34
CA TYR A 42 3.91 13.83 1.56
C TYR A 42 4.13 12.51 2.31
N GLU A 43 4.82 12.60 3.45
CA GLU A 43 5.15 11.45 4.29
C GLU A 43 4.07 11.27 5.36
N MET A 44 3.45 10.11 5.35
CA MET A 44 2.48 9.66 6.35
C MET A 44 3.13 8.68 7.31
N ASP A 45 2.74 8.70 8.59
CA ASP A 45 3.24 7.82 9.64
C ASP A 45 2.15 6.86 10.11
N PHE A 46 2.36 5.56 9.93
CA PHE A 46 1.41 4.50 10.24
C PHE A 46 1.98 3.44 11.19
N PRO A 47 1.10 2.74 11.95
CA PRO A 47 1.51 1.51 12.62
C PRO A 47 1.76 0.39 11.59
N PRO A 48 2.77 -0.45 11.80
CA PRO A 48 2.95 -1.66 11.00
C PRO A 48 1.88 -2.70 11.36
N TYR A 49 1.60 -3.60 10.42
CA TYR A 49 0.87 -4.84 10.73
C TYR A 49 1.85 -5.97 11.02
N GLU A 50 1.57 -6.73 12.06
CA GLU A 50 2.31 -7.95 12.35
C GLU A 50 1.92 -9.04 11.38
N LEU A 51 2.91 -9.79 10.88
CA LEU A 51 2.74 -10.90 9.96
C LEU A 51 3.22 -12.20 10.59
N LYS A 52 2.40 -13.25 10.46
CA LYS A 52 2.76 -14.63 10.78
C LYS A 52 2.93 -15.43 9.49
N ARG A 53 3.99 -16.20 9.40
CA ARG A 53 4.18 -17.13 8.27
C ARG A 53 3.12 -18.23 8.34
N VAL A 54 2.53 -18.56 7.18
CA VAL A 54 1.58 -19.65 7.01
C VAL A 54 2.02 -20.56 5.86
N GLU A 55 1.46 -21.74 5.79
CA GLU A 55 1.72 -22.66 4.68
C GLU A 55 1.14 -22.12 3.38
N VAL A 56 1.86 -22.32 2.29
CA VAL A 56 1.38 -22.05 0.94
C VAL A 56 0.40 -23.16 0.55
N THR A 57 -0.83 -22.77 0.20
CA THR A 57 -1.89 -23.72 -0.15
C THR A 57 -2.14 -23.75 -1.65
N GLU A 58 -2.70 -24.85 -2.13
CA GLU A 58 -3.18 -24.97 -3.52
C GLU A 58 -4.27 -23.93 -3.83
N ALA A 59 -5.08 -23.54 -2.84
CA ALA A 59 -6.08 -22.49 -2.99
C ALA A 59 -5.44 -21.13 -3.33
N MET A 60 -4.30 -20.79 -2.72
CA MET A 60 -3.53 -19.56 -3.04
C MET A 60 -3.00 -19.61 -4.47
N GLU A 61 -2.40 -20.73 -4.87
CA GLU A 61 -1.91 -20.93 -6.23
C GLU A 61 -3.03 -20.80 -7.27
N ASN A 62 -4.15 -21.46 -7.03
CA ASN A 62 -5.33 -21.43 -7.90
C ASN A 62 -6.00 -20.05 -7.98
N ALA A 63 -5.91 -19.25 -6.91
CA ALA A 63 -6.45 -17.89 -6.88
C ALA A 63 -5.53 -16.88 -7.57
N ILE A 64 -4.22 -17.03 -7.43
CA ILE A 64 -3.22 -16.08 -7.94
C ILE A 64 -2.82 -16.41 -9.39
N GLY A 65 -2.84 -17.69 -9.77
CA GLY A 65 -2.33 -18.22 -11.03
C GLY A 65 -0.84 -18.53 -11.02
N PHE A 66 -0.16 -18.30 -9.90
CA PHE A 66 1.25 -18.63 -9.65
C PHE A 66 1.39 -19.21 -8.25
N LYS A 67 2.29 -20.18 -8.09
CA LYS A 67 2.59 -20.76 -6.79
C LYS A 67 3.44 -19.79 -5.97
N PRO A 68 2.97 -19.30 -4.81
CA PRO A 68 3.79 -18.47 -3.93
C PRO A 68 5.00 -19.25 -3.39
N LEU A 69 6.13 -18.57 -3.20
CA LEU A 69 7.28 -19.10 -2.48
C LEU A 69 7.06 -19.08 -0.97
N GLU A 70 6.33 -18.07 -0.49
CA GLU A 70 5.99 -17.87 0.90
C GLU A 70 4.62 -17.22 1.02
N ALA A 71 3.93 -17.52 2.11
CA ALA A 71 2.69 -16.85 2.48
C ALA A 71 2.75 -16.35 3.93
N TRP A 72 2.16 -15.20 4.17
CA TRP A 72 2.13 -14.53 5.46
C TRP A 72 0.75 -13.96 5.70
N ILE A 73 0.25 -14.04 6.93
CA ILE A 73 -1.06 -13.55 7.33
C ILE A 73 -0.95 -12.55 8.48
N GLY A 74 -1.66 -11.45 8.35
CA GLY A 74 -1.96 -10.48 9.39
C GLY A 74 -3.43 -10.09 9.27
N ARG A 75 -3.73 -8.80 9.15
CA ARG A 75 -5.06 -8.37 8.70
C ARG A 75 -5.30 -8.85 7.26
N ASP A 76 -4.29 -8.81 6.44
CA ASP A 76 -4.32 -9.17 5.03
C ASP A 76 -3.42 -10.38 4.76
N LEU A 77 -3.66 -11.06 3.66
CA LEU A 77 -2.81 -12.14 3.16
C LEU A 77 -1.73 -11.54 2.26
N VAL A 78 -0.47 -11.92 2.50
CA VAL A 78 0.69 -11.54 1.69
C VAL A 78 1.33 -12.78 1.10
N CYS A 79 1.37 -12.88 -0.22
CA CYS A 79 1.99 -13.96 -0.98
C CYS A 79 3.22 -13.45 -1.73
N ILE A 80 4.38 -14.04 -1.44
CA ILE A 80 5.64 -13.71 -2.13
C ILE A 80 5.76 -14.60 -3.35
N LEU A 81 5.86 -14.01 -4.53
CA LEU A 81 6.09 -14.68 -5.81
C LEU A 81 7.58 -14.71 -6.14
N GLU A 82 7.95 -15.54 -7.10
CA GLU A 82 9.35 -15.75 -7.49
C GLU A 82 9.99 -14.52 -8.14
N SER A 83 9.21 -13.76 -8.91
CA SER A 83 9.75 -12.64 -9.70
C SER A 83 8.77 -11.48 -9.83
N GLU A 84 9.35 -10.32 -10.14
CA GLU A 84 8.60 -9.12 -10.52
C GLU A 84 7.67 -9.39 -11.72
N ASP A 85 8.13 -10.18 -12.71
CA ASP A 85 7.33 -10.52 -13.87
C ASP A 85 6.07 -11.31 -13.50
N GLN A 86 6.15 -12.22 -12.53
CA GLN A 86 4.97 -12.93 -12.03
C GLN A 86 3.99 -11.97 -11.34
N VAL A 87 4.48 -11.00 -10.56
CA VAL A 87 3.61 -9.99 -9.92
C VAL A 87 2.90 -9.15 -10.97
N ILE A 88 3.64 -8.64 -11.96
CA ILE A 88 3.10 -7.76 -13.01
C ILE A 88 2.07 -8.50 -13.88
N ASN A 89 2.37 -9.74 -14.27
CA ASN A 89 1.55 -10.50 -15.20
C ASN A 89 0.47 -11.37 -14.54
N ALA A 90 0.38 -11.39 -13.20
CA ALA A 90 -0.65 -12.14 -12.51
C ALA A 90 -2.06 -11.70 -12.93
N GLN A 91 -2.93 -12.70 -13.13
CA GLN A 91 -4.35 -12.50 -13.42
C GLN A 91 -5.17 -13.28 -12.38
N PRO A 92 -5.29 -12.77 -11.15
CA PRO A 92 -5.98 -13.47 -10.07
C PRO A 92 -7.47 -13.69 -10.39
N ASP A 93 -7.96 -14.86 -10.03
CA ASP A 93 -9.37 -15.17 -10.01
C ASP A 93 -9.99 -14.53 -8.75
N LEU A 94 -10.68 -13.41 -8.92
CA LEU A 94 -11.20 -12.60 -7.82
C LEU A 94 -12.23 -13.35 -6.96
N GLU A 95 -12.99 -14.28 -7.52
CA GLU A 95 -13.93 -15.09 -6.73
C GLU A 95 -13.17 -16.06 -5.83
N LYS A 96 -12.09 -16.65 -6.32
CA LYS A 96 -11.22 -17.49 -5.47
C LYS A 96 -10.47 -16.66 -4.43
N VAL A 97 -10.03 -15.44 -4.78
CA VAL A 97 -9.41 -14.52 -3.81
C VAL A 97 -10.36 -14.18 -2.65
N LYS A 98 -11.66 -14.02 -2.90
CA LYS A 98 -12.67 -13.83 -1.83
C LYS A 98 -12.71 -14.98 -0.83
N ALA A 99 -12.38 -16.19 -1.26
CA ALA A 99 -12.40 -17.37 -0.40
C ALA A 99 -11.12 -17.56 0.43
N LEU A 100 -10.04 -16.83 0.13
CA LEU A 100 -8.80 -16.88 0.90
C LEU A 100 -8.94 -16.15 2.25
N ASP A 101 -8.10 -16.53 3.21
CA ASP A 101 -7.98 -15.80 4.48
C ASP A 101 -7.46 -14.36 4.26
N GLY A 102 -7.65 -13.52 5.28
CA GLY A 102 -7.29 -12.09 5.22
C GLY A 102 -8.38 -11.24 4.55
N LEU A 103 -8.30 -9.92 4.74
CA LEU A 103 -9.23 -8.96 4.15
C LEU A 103 -8.86 -8.64 2.71
N LEU A 104 -7.57 -8.38 2.45
CA LEU A 104 -6.99 -8.13 1.13
C LEU A 104 -5.97 -9.21 0.79
N LEU A 105 -5.69 -9.37 -0.50
CA LEU A 105 -4.56 -10.14 -1.00
C LEU A 105 -3.49 -9.19 -1.54
N HIS A 106 -2.29 -9.29 -1.01
CA HIS A 106 -1.09 -8.66 -1.56
C HIS A 106 -0.21 -9.72 -2.19
N ILE A 107 0.05 -9.62 -3.48
CA ILE A 107 1.12 -10.37 -4.14
C ILE A 107 2.34 -9.47 -4.26
N THR A 108 3.53 -10.00 -4.00
CA THR A 108 4.76 -9.20 -3.99
C THR A 108 5.98 -10.04 -4.34
N SER A 109 7.02 -9.39 -4.84
CA SER A 109 8.33 -9.96 -5.08
C SER A 109 9.43 -8.95 -4.78
N LYS A 110 10.67 -9.42 -4.71
CA LYS A 110 11.84 -8.53 -4.80
C LYS A 110 11.83 -7.83 -6.16
N GLY A 111 12.10 -6.54 -6.18
CA GLY A 111 12.30 -5.78 -7.42
C GLY A 111 13.60 -6.17 -8.13
N LYS A 112 13.66 -5.99 -9.44
CA LYS A 112 14.86 -6.31 -10.25
C LYS A 112 15.95 -5.24 -10.07
N ASP A 113 15.67 -4.01 -10.50
CA ASP A 113 16.71 -2.98 -10.63
C ASP A 113 16.34 -1.67 -9.93
N LYS A 114 15.15 -1.14 -10.19
CA LYS A 114 14.76 0.22 -9.79
C LYS A 114 14.14 0.29 -8.40
N TYR A 115 13.42 -0.74 -8.00
CA TYR A 115 12.68 -0.79 -6.75
C TYR A 115 13.15 -1.96 -5.89
N ASP A 116 13.03 -1.82 -4.59
CA ASP A 116 13.38 -2.89 -3.64
C ASP A 116 12.35 -4.02 -3.66
N CYS A 117 11.08 -3.65 -3.84
CA CYS A 117 10.00 -4.61 -4.01
C CYS A 117 8.93 -4.08 -4.96
N VAL A 118 8.22 -5.04 -5.55
CA VAL A 118 7.07 -4.80 -6.41
C VAL A 118 5.87 -5.53 -5.83
N SER A 119 4.68 -4.93 -5.92
CA SER A 119 3.46 -5.51 -5.37
C SER A 119 2.22 -5.19 -6.20
N ARG A 120 1.16 -5.98 -5.99
CA ARG A 120 -0.21 -5.65 -6.39
C ARG A 120 -1.16 -6.02 -5.27
N THR A 121 -2.27 -5.32 -5.15
CA THR A 121 -3.23 -5.48 -4.06
C THR A 121 -4.63 -5.70 -4.62
N PHE A 122 -5.26 -6.80 -4.21
CA PHE A 122 -6.61 -7.17 -4.61
C PHE A 122 -7.55 -7.14 -3.41
N ALA A 123 -8.70 -6.48 -3.56
CA ALA A 123 -9.65 -6.20 -2.49
C ALA A 123 -11.10 -6.60 -2.83
N PRO A 124 -11.36 -7.77 -3.45
CA PRO A 124 -12.70 -8.12 -3.93
C PRO A 124 -13.73 -8.29 -2.80
N LYS A 125 -13.28 -8.54 -1.56
CA LYS A 125 -14.16 -8.55 -0.36
C LYS A 125 -14.72 -7.17 -0.02
N LEU A 126 -14.08 -6.11 -0.50
CA LEU A 126 -14.49 -4.71 -0.34
C LEU A 126 -15.13 -4.13 -1.62
N ALA A 127 -15.51 -4.98 -2.57
CA ALA A 127 -16.05 -4.61 -3.88
C ALA A 127 -15.10 -3.74 -4.71
N VAL A 128 -13.78 -3.90 -4.51
CA VAL A 128 -12.72 -3.28 -5.29
C VAL A 128 -11.86 -4.41 -5.87
N ASP A 129 -11.82 -4.54 -7.19
CA ASP A 129 -11.08 -5.60 -7.84
C ASP A 129 -9.59 -5.50 -7.54
N GLU A 130 -9.01 -4.34 -7.81
CA GLU A 130 -7.60 -4.04 -7.52
C GLU A 130 -7.46 -2.62 -6.98
N ASP A 131 -6.73 -2.46 -5.87
CA ASP A 131 -6.38 -1.16 -5.30
C ASP A 131 -5.21 -0.56 -6.10
N PRO A 132 -5.35 0.66 -6.65
CA PRO A 132 -4.30 1.28 -7.44
C PRO A 132 -2.97 1.49 -6.71
N VAL A 133 -3.01 1.96 -5.46
CA VAL A 133 -1.84 2.16 -4.56
C VAL A 133 -2.28 2.03 -3.11
N CYS A 134 -2.04 0.88 -2.52
CA CYS A 134 -2.55 0.51 -1.20
C CYS A 134 -1.60 0.91 -0.06
N GLY A 135 -1.88 2.01 0.63
CA GLY A 135 -1.08 2.43 1.79
C GLY A 135 -1.10 1.40 2.92
N SER A 136 -2.26 0.83 3.24
CA SER A 136 -2.37 -0.21 4.29
C SER A 136 -1.65 -1.51 3.92
N GLY A 137 -1.60 -1.85 2.63
CA GLY A 137 -0.80 -2.97 2.14
C GLY A 137 0.68 -2.77 2.42
N HIS A 138 1.20 -1.57 2.18
CA HIS A 138 2.60 -1.27 2.46
C HIS A 138 2.95 -1.27 3.96
N CYS A 139 1.97 -1.11 4.85
CA CYS A 139 2.17 -1.34 6.29
C CYS A 139 2.43 -2.83 6.65
N HIS A 140 2.10 -3.78 5.75
CA HIS A 140 2.50 -5.19 5.84
C HIS A 140 3.84 -5.42 5.11
N LEU A 141 3.98 -4.86 3.90
CA LEU A 141 5.11 -5.14 3.00
C LEU A 141 6.42 -4.52 3.47
N VAL A 142 6.39 -3.29 4.00
CA VAL A 142 7.62 -2.59 4.43
C VAL A 142 8.34 -3.34 5.55
N PRO A 143 7.69 -3.76 6.66
CA PRO A 143 8.38 -4.56 7.68
C PRO A 143 8.93 -5.89 7.13
N LEU A 144 8.17 -6.55 6.26
CA LEU A 144 8.56 -7.82 5.64
C LEU A 144 9.83 -7.65 4.79
N TRP A 145 9.81 -6.68 3.86
CA TRP A 145 10.94 -6.44 2.96
C TRP A 145 12.14 -5.81 3.66
N SER A 146 11.92 -4.93 4.65
CA SER A 146 13.01 -4.41 5.48
C SER A 146 13.80 -5.54 6.16
N LYS A 147 13.08 -6.52 6.71
CA LYS A 147 13.70 -7.70 7.33
C LYS A 147 14.44 -8.57 6.30
N LYS A 148 13.83 -8.84 5.15
CA LYS A 148 14.40 -9.69 4.10
C LYS A 148 15.64 -9.07 3.44
N LEU A 149 15.64 -7.76 3.24
CA LEU A 149 16.71 -7.01 2.58
C LEU A 149 17.77 -6.45 3.55
N GLY A 150 17.50 -6.50 4.86
CA GLY A 150 18.40 -5.96 5.87
C GLY A 150 18.55 -4.43 5.84
N LYS A 151 17.53 -3.71 5.37
CA LYS A 151 17.56 -2.23 5.26
C LYS A 151 16.25 -1.62 5.74
N LYS A 152 16.31 -0.35 6.20
CA LYS A 152 15.14 0.35 6.74
C LYS A 152 14.37 1.11 5.67
N GLU A 153 15.07 1.65 4.69
CA GLU A 153 14.50 2.40 3.58
C GLU A 153 14.14 1.44 2.45
N ILE A 154 12.90 1.49 2.00
CA ILE A 154 12.35 0.61 0.97
C ILE A 154 11.71 1.48 -0.12
N SER A 155 12.23 1.40 -1.33
CA SER A 155 11.55 1.90 -2.52
C SER A 155 10.60 0.82 -3.03
N ALA A 156 9.29 1.07 -2.97
CA ALA A 156 8.28 0.12 -3.37
C ALA A 156 7.53 0.60 -4.61
N TYR A 157 7.23 -0.32 -5.52
CA TYR A 157 6.38 -0.06 -6.67
C TYR A 157 5.13 -0.93 -6.60
N GLN A 158 3.95 -0.31 -6.63
CA GLN A 158 2.71 -1.05 -6.81
C GLN A 158 2.35 -1.07 -8.29
N ALA A 159 2.41 -2.27 -8.90
CA ALA A 159 2.28 -2.49 -10.34
C ALA A 159 0.82 -2.72 -10.78
N SER A 160 -0.12 -1.93 -10.25
CA SER A 160 -1.48 -1.88 -10.75
C SER A 160 -1.53 -1.24 -12.15
N SER A 161 -2.69 -1.25 -12.81
CA SER A 161 -2.87 -0.60 -14.12
C SER A 161 -2.49 0.88 -14.12
N ARG A 162 -2.68 1.58 -12.99
CA ARG A 162 -2.25 2.98 -12.82
C ARG A 162 -0.80 3.10 -12.36
N GLY A 163 -0.36 2.18 -11.53
CA GLY A 163 0.95 2.17 -10.92
C GLY A 163 1.16 3.27 -9.88
N GLY A 164 2.14 3.06 -8.99
CA GLY A 164 2.54 4.07 -8.04
C GLY A 164 3.82 3.69 -7.31
N VAL A 165 4.62 4.70 -7.01
CA VAL A 165 5.87 4.56 -6.27
C VAL A 165 5.67 5.08 -4.86
N LEU A 166 6.12 4.31 -3.87
CA LEU A 166 6.16 4.71 -2.47
C LEU A 166 7.60 4.66 -1.98
N TYR A 167 8.01 5.74 -1.34
CA TYR A 167 9.28 5.83 -0.61
C TYR A 167 8.98 5.55 0.86
N CYS A 168 9.44 4.42 1.34
CA CYS A 168 9.05 3.90 2.65
C CYS A 168 10.23 3.83 3.60
N GLU A 169 9.95 3.99 4.90
CA GLU A 169 10.94 3.80 5.96
C GLU A 169 10.33 3.00 7.11
N LEU A 170 11.02 1.95 7.55
CA LEU A 170 10.73 1.30 8.83
C LEU A 170 11.52 1.99 9.94
N SER A 171 10.83 2.82 10.73
CA SER A 171 11.42 3.57 11.85
C SER A 171 10.94 3.04 13.19
N ARG A 172 11.77 2.28 13.89
CA ARG A 172 11.43 1.61 15.15
C ARG A 172 10.19 0.70 14.97
N SER A 173 9.05 1.14 15.51
CA SER A 173 7.75 0.45 15.43
C SER A 173 6.74 1.18 14.54
N ARG A 174 7.21 2.02 13.61
CA ARG A 174 6.36 2.80 12.70
C ARG A 174 6.79 2.60 11.25
N VAL A 175 5.83 2.66 10.34
CA VAL A 175 6.02 2.65 8.90
C VAL A 175 5.72 4.04 8.36
N LYS A 176 6.72 4.68 7.78
CA LYS A 176 6.54 5.92 7.05
C LYS A 176 6.36 5.62 5.58
N LEU A 177 5.34 6.19 4.99
CA LEU A 177 5.01 6.06 3.58
C LEU A 177 4.98 7.44 2.95
N ALA A 178 5.88 7.71 2.02
CA ALA A 178 5.92 8.95 1.29
C ALA A 178 5.57 8.74 -0.18
N GLY A 179 4.73 9.63 -0.71
CA GLY A 179 4.30 9.63 -2.09
C GLY A 179 3.99 11.04 -2.59
N GLN A 180 3.75 11.14 -3.89
CA GLN A 180 3.32 12.38 -4.56
C GLN A 180 1.81 12.46 -4.62
N ALA A 181 1.29 13.69 -4.70
CA ALA A 181 -0.09 13.97 -5.03
C ALA A 181 -0.16 15.09 -6.07
N ALA A 182 -1.22 15.09 -6.86
CA ALA A 182 -1.45 16.09 -7.89
C ALA A 182 -2.90 16.58 -7.85
N LEU A 183 -3.11 17.87 -8.16
CA LEU A 183 -4.44 18.41 -8.33
C LEU A 183 -5.03 17.92 -9.65
N TYR A 184 -6.11 17.15 -9.57
CA TYR A 184 -6.81 16.64 -10.74
C TYR A 184 -7.82 17.65 -11.31
N SER A 185 -8.64 18.25 -10.42
CA SER A 185 -9.66 19.23 -10.84
C SER A 185 -10.02 20.18 -9.70
N ARG A 186 -10.61 21.32 -10.07
CA ARG A 186 -11.34 22.22 -9.17
C ARG A 186 -12.75 22.37 -9.70
N GLY A 187 -13.71 22.44 -8.81
CA GLY A 187 -15.12 22.66 -9.17
C GLY A 187 -15.81 23.58 -8.17
N GLU A 188 -16.90 24.19 -8.60
CA GLU A 188 -17.80 24.97 -7.77
C GLU A 188 -19.10 24.20 -7.64
N LEU A 189 -19.62 24.10 -6.41
CA LEU A 189 -20.92 23.50 -6.13
C LEU A 189 -21.96 24.63 -6.00
N CYS A 190 -22.89 24.69 -6.95
CA CYS A 190 -24.03 25.58 -6.85
C CYS A 190 -25.14 24.88 -6.05
N ILE A 191 -25.27 25.23 -4.78
CA ILE A 191 -26.28 24.67 -3.87
C ILE A 191 -27.23 25.83 -3.53
N GLU A 192 -28.52 25.70 -3.85
CA GLU A 192 -29.56 26.57 -3.30
C GLU A 192 -29.82 26.10 -1.85
N ILE A 193 -29.65 27.04 -0.89
CA ILE A 193 -29.86 26.80 0.55
C ILE A 193 -31.25 27.30 0.93
#